data_51583633f4b88702856793e3a3067c2f
#
_entry.id   51583633f4b88702856793e3a3067c2f
#
_cell.length_a   1.000
_cell.length_b   1.000
_cell.length_c   1.000
_cell.angle_alpha   90.00
_cell.angle_beta   90.00
_cell.angle_gamma   90.00
#
_symmetry.space_group_name_H-M   'P 1'
#
loop_
_entity.id
_entity.type
_entity.pdbx_description
1 polymer ?
#
loop_
_entity_poly.entity_id
_entity_poly.type
_entity_poly.pdbx_seq_one_letter_code
_entity_poly.pdbx_strand_id
1 'polypeptide(L)'
;MLFFIAWQASCAQSVSTLMGGRSAGMAYASATLHDEWSLLNNVGGLSKVTQPSAAFAYDVRAGLIGANRMAAVVVVPFKTGCSALGLFRFGDDLYNEQLITLGYSNQLGIASLGLKVNYVQYHAEGFGTRNAVSLNFGGLAQLTPQISVGAYIVNLNQPKLSSLDNERLPTKLVAGLAFQPNNKLLLLTEIEKDLEYDPTIKGGMEYTAYKKLTFRTGFNLHPNAIFLGFGFLIRKLKIDYALQYNSILSAAHQASAVYRLEQKRKRHAK
;
A
#
# COMPACT_ATOMS: atom_id res chain seq x y z
N MET A 1 -11.80 9.20 48.82
CA MET A 1 -12.17 9.08 47.40
C MET A 1 -10.90 9.28 46.57
N LEU A 2 -10.22 8.20 46.25
CA LEU A 2 -8.95 8.22 45.51
C LEU A 2 -9.30 8.25 44.00
N PHE A 3 -8.99 9.36 43.32
CA PHE A 3 -9.04 9.45 41.87
C PHE A 3 -7.84 8.68 41.28
N PHE A 4 -8.11 7.51 40.67
CA PHE A 4 -7.18 6.87 39.75
C PHE A 4 -7.16 7.67 38.43
N ILE A 5 -6.15 8.50 38.25
CA ILE A 5 -5.83 9.08 36.97
C ILE A 5 -5.21 7.94 36.16
N ALA A 6 -6.00 7.29 35.33
CA ALA A 6 -5.50 6.38 34.30
C ALA A 6 -4.71 7.22 33.29
N TRP A 7 -3.40 7.07 33.30
CA TRP A 7 -2.51 7.63 32.28
C TRP A 7 -2.78 6.89 30.97
N GLN A 8 -3.60 7.47 30.14
CA GLN A 8 -3.79 6.98 28.77
C GLN A 8 -2.52 7.36 28.00
N ALA A 9 -1.66 6.38 27.73
CA ALA A 9 -0.57 6.56 26.78
C ALA A 9 -1.20 6.81 25.41
N SER A 10 -1.21 8.07 24.97
CA SER A 10 -1.67 8.45 23.63
C SER A 10 -0.56 8.10 22.64
N CYS A 11 -0.63 6.91 22.04
CA CYS A 11 0.25 6.56 20.93
C CYS A 11 -0.26 7.28 19.67
N ALA A 12 0.56 8.18 19.14
CA ALA A 12 0.29 8.80 17.84
C ALA A 12 0.50 7.75 16.75
N GLN A 13 -0.58 7.33 16.09
CA GLN A 13 -0.51 6.43 14.94
C GLN A 13 -0.09 7.18 13.70
N SER A 14 0.99 6.75 13.05
CA SER A 14 1.30 7.14 11.68
C SER A 14 0.19 6.70 10.73
N VAL A 15 -0.16 7.55 9.78
CA VAL A 15 -1.18 7.20 8.77
C VAL A 15 -0.74 6.02 7.91
N SER A 16 -1.69 5.21 7.48
CA SER A 16 -1.43 4.12 6.53
C SER A 16 -0.93 4.69 5.20
N THR A 17 0.24 4.24 4.76
CA THR A 17 0.83 4.60 3.46
C THR A 17 0.37 3.70 2.32
N LEU A 18 -0.51 2.72 2.57
CA LEU A 18 -1.07 1.83 1.54
C LEU A 18 -1.88 2.66 0.54
N MET A 19 -1.57 2.53 -0.75
CA MET A 19 -2.20 3.29 -1.82
C MET A 19 -2.50 2.42 -3.04
N GLY A 20 -3.34 2.96 -3.94
CA GLY A 20 -3.77 2.34 -5.18
C GLY A 20 -5.23 1.91 -5.15
N GLY A 21 -6.05 2.42 -6.07
CA GLY A 21 -7.49 2.13 -6.12
C GLY A 21 -7.82 0.65 -6.30
N ARG A 22 -6.90 -0.15 -6.86
CA ARG A 22 -7.04 -1.60 -6.94
C ARG A 22 -7.02 -2.25 -5.56
N SER A 23 -6.00 -2.00 -4.77
CA SER A 23 -5.86 -2.54 -3.40
C SER A 23 -6.93 -1.95 -2.49
N ALA A 24 -7.22 -0.64 -2.61
CA ALA A 24 -8.26 0.02 -1.83
C ALA A 24 -9.65 -0.61 -2.02
N GLY A 25 -10.02 -0.96 -3.27
CA GLY A 25 -11.28 -1.65 -3.55
C GLY A 25 -11.38 -3.07 -2.96
N MET A 26 -10.27 -3.63 -2.48
CA MET A 26 -10.17 -4.95 -1.85
C MET A 26 -9.68 -4.86 -0.40
N ALA A 27 -10.10 -3.83 0.34
CA ALA A 27 -9.76 -3.60 1.75
C ALA A 27 -8.26 -3.48 2.01
N TYR A 28 -7.45 -3.09 1.03
CA TYR A 28 -5.99 -3.08 1.09
C TYR A 28 -5.37 -4.45 1.40
N ALA A 29 -6.08 -5.56 1.13
CA ALA A 29 -5.50 -6.90 1.14
C ALA A 29 -4.50 -7.03 -0.01
N SER A 30 -3.27 -6.60 0.22
CA SER A 30 -2.27 -6.33 -0.82
C SER A 30 -1.01 -7.19 -0.73
N ALA A 31 -0.92 -8.09 0.25
CA ALA A 31 0.27 -8.91 0.47
C ALA A 31 0.67 -9.74 -0.75
N THR A 32 -0.28 -10.16 -1.57
CA THR A 32 -0.05 -10.97 -2.78
C THR A 32 -0.23 -10.19 -4.08
N LEU A 33 -0.64 -8.92 -4.02
CA LEU A 33 -0.81 -8.10 -5.21
C LEU A 33 0.55 -7.71 -5.80
N HIS A 34 0.57 -7.61 -7.13
CA HIS A 34 1.76 -7.24 -7.88
C HIS A 34 1.38 -6.25 -8.99
N ASP A 35 1.64 -5.01 -8.74
CA ASP A 35 1.43 -3.89 -9.65
C ASP A 35 2.35 -2.72 -9.25
N GLU A 36 2.15 -1.58 -9.85
CA GLU A 36 2.96 -0.38 -9.63
C GLU A 36 2.87 0.13 -8.17
N TRP A 37 1.72 -0.11 -7.51
CA TRP A 37 1.48 0.28 -6.12
C TRP A 37 2.17 -0.64 -5.11
N SER A 38 2.78 -1.75 -5.57
CA SER A 38 3.56 -2.65 -4.71
C SER A 38 4.69 -1.94 -3.98
N LEU A 39 5.21 -0.81 -4.52
CA LEU A 39 6.17 0.01 -3.80
C LEU A 39 5.65 0.51 -2.46
N LEU A 40 4.41 0.97 -2.40
CA LEU A 40 3.81 1.45 -1.16
C LEU A 40 3.16 0.33 -0.34
N ASN A 41 2.78 -0.77 -0.99
CA ASN A 41 2.16 -1.96 -0.40
C ASN A 41 3.22 -3.04 -0.09
N ASN A 42 3.15 -4.22 -0.73
CA ASN A 42 4.19 -5.25 -0.63
C ASN A 42 5.26 -5.05 -1.71
N VAL A 43 6.43 -4.55 -1.31
CA VAL A 43 7.53 -4.25 -2.24
C VAL A 43 8.00 -5.46 -3.05
N GLY A 44 7.82 -6.69 -2.55
CA GLY A 44 8.10 -7.92 -3.29
C GLY A 44 7.34 -8.04 -4.61
N GLY A 45 6.16 -7.43 -4.72
CA GLY A 45 5.33 -7.42 -5.92
C GLY A 45 5.90 -6.63 -7.10
N LEU A 46 6.83 -5.70 -6.88
CA LEU A 46 7.42 -4.88 -7.93
C LEU A 46 8.11 -5.69 -9.02
N SER A 47 8.76 -6.80 -8.69
CA SER A 47 9.49 -7.63 -9.67
C SER A 47 8.63 -8.19 -10.79
N LYS A 48 7.31 -8.21 -10.59
CA LYS A 48 6.32 -8.65 -11.59
C LYS A 48 5.91 -7.54 -12.56
N VAL A 49 6.29 -6.29 -12.30
CA VAL A 49 6.05 -5.17 -13.22
C VAL A 49 7.05 -5.25 -14.37
N THR A 50 6.54 -5.40 -15.58
CA THR A 50 7.36 -5.68 -16.78
C THR A 50 7.59 -4.48 -17.68
N GLN A 51 6.88 -3.36 -17.44
CA GLN A 51 6.96 -2.15 -18.25
C GLN A 51 7.24 -0.94 -17.36
N PRO A 52 8.08 0.01 -17.81
CA PRO A 52 8.23 1.28 -17.14
C PRO A 52 6.87 1.97 -17.04
N SER A 53 6.56 2.50 -15.88
CA SER A 53 5.25 3.06 -15.61
C SER A 53 5.32 4.19 -14.59
N ALA A 54 4.35 5.10 -14.67
CA ALA A 54 4.10 6.12 -13.68
C ALA A 54 2.67 5.98 -13.16
N ALA A 55 2.50 6.15 -11.87
CA ALA A 55 1.21 6.05 -11.20
C ALA A 55 0.97 7.25 -10.28
N PHE A 56 -0.28 7.67 -10.18
CA PHE A 56 -0.74 8.70 -9.25
C PHE A 56 -2.04 8.24 -8.58
N ALA A 57 -2.18 8.54 -7.30
CA ALA A 57 -3.41 8.31 -6.56
C ALA A 57 -3.72 9.47 -5.63
N TYR A 58 -5.01 9.73 -5.46
CA TYR A 58 -5.55 10.68 -4.53
C TYR A 58 -6.69 10.05 -3.73
N ASP A 59 -6.65 10.24 -2.42
CA ASP A 59 -7.61 9.70 -1.47
C ASP A 59 -8.16 10.85 -0.63
N VAL A 60 -9.47 10.92 -0.53
CA VAL A 60 -10.17 11.94 0.25
C VAL A 60 -11.18 11.27 1.17
N ARG A 61 -11.27 11.76 2.39
CA ARG A 61 -12.26 11.30 3.36
C ARG A 61 -13.33 12.37 3.54
N ALA A 62 -14.55 12.06 3.14
CA ALA A 62 -15.68 12.95 3.34
C ALA A 62 -15.88 13.22 4.85
N GLY A 63 -16.01 14.50 5.21
CA GLY A 63 -16.22 14.91 6.61
C GLY A 63 -14.95 15.10 7.45
N LEU A 64 -13.75 14.80 6.95
CA LEU A 64 -12.47 15.07 7.62
C LEU A 64 -11.63 16.00 6.76
N ILE A 65 -11.76 17.31 7.00
CA ILE A 65 -10.95 18.33 6.33
C ILE A 65 -9.47 18.09 6.70
N GLY A 66 -8.59 18.16 5.72
CA GLY A 66 -7.16 17.93 5.93
C GLY A 66 -6.70 16.45 5.91
N ALA A 67 -7.62 15.48 6.01
CA ALA A 67 -7.26 14.06 6.01
C ALA A 67 -7.11 13.45 4.60
N ASN A 68 -6.51 14.19 3.68
CA ASN A 68 -6.27 13.75 2.31
C ASN A 68 -4.93 13.03 2.19
N ARG A 69 -4.89 11.99 1.35
CA ARG A 69 -3.65 11.30 0.99
C ARG A 69 -3.41 11.40 -0.50
N MET A 70 -2.17 11.61 -0.89
CA MET A 70 -1.76 11.55 -2.29
C MET A 70 -0.46 10.78 -2.43
N ALA A 71 -0.30 10.10 -3.55
CA ALA A 71 0.92 9.39 -3.85
C ALA A 71 1.23 9.40 -5.34
N ALA A 72 2.51 9.42 -5.65
CA ALA A 72 3.03 9.24 -7.00
C ALA A 72 4.14 8.19 -6.96
N VAL A 73 4.18 7.30 -7.97
CA VAL A 73 5.16 6.22 -8.08
C VAL A 73 5.67 6.16 -9.51
N VAL A 74 6.98 6.01 -9.66
CA VAL A 74 7.62 5.68 -10.94
C VAL A 74 8.32 4.33 -10.79
N VAL A 75 8.03 3.41 -11.72
CA VAL A 75 8.55 2.05 -11.70
C VAL A 75 9.38 1.82 -12.95
N VAL A 76 10.58 1.26 -12.76
CA VAL A 76 11.52 0.96 -13.85
C VAL A 76 11.99 -0.48 -13.71
N PRO A 77 11.53 -1.40 -14.58
CA PRO A 77 12.03 -2.77 -14.62
C PRO A 77 13.40 -2.84 -15.32
N PHE A 78 14.26 -3.70 -14.79
CA PHE A 78 15.58 -4.04 -15.32
C PHE A 78 15.67 -5.54 -15.62
N LYS A 79 16.79 -6.00 -16.17
CA LYS A 79 17.03 -7.43 -16.40
C LYS A 79 17.13 -8.23 -15.09
N THR A 80 17.64 -7.61 -14.04
CA THR A 80 17.93 -8.24 -12.74
C THR A 80 16.86 -7.99 -11.69
N GLY A 81 15.79 -7.23 -12.01
CA GLY A 81 14.75 -6.90 -11.05
C GLY A 81 14.00 -5.63 -11.43
N CYS A 82 13.35 -5.03 -10.47
CA CYS A 82 12.57 -3.82 -10.67
C CYS A 82 12.84 -2.81 -9.55
N SER A 83 13.15 -1.57 -9.91
CA SER A 83 13.26 -0.46 -8.96
C SER A 83 12.09 0.49 -9.09
N ALA A 84 11.74 1.14 -8.00
CA ALA A 84 10.71 2.17 -8.01
C ALA A 84 11.05 3.30 -7.03
N LEU A 85 10.66 4.52 -7.41
CA LEU A 85 10.69 5.71 -6.57
C LEU A 85 9.26 6.16 -6.32
N GLY A 86 8.93 6.51 -5.08
CA GLY A 86 7.61 6.95 -4.68
C GLY A 86 7.65 8.17 -3.78
N LEU A 87 6.60 8.97 -3.88
CA LEU A 87 6.29 10.10 -3.02
C LEU A 87 4.91 9.86 -2.43
N PHE A 88 4.75 10.17 -1.16
CA PHE A 88 3.47 10.13 -0.47
C PHE A 88 3.35 11.35 0.42
N ARG A 89 2.14 11.92 0.51
CA ARG A 89 1.79 12.98 1.44
C ARG A 89 0.40 12.72 2.02
N PHE A 90 0.29 12.95 3.31
CA PHE A 90 -0.97 13.00 4.07
C PHE A 90 -1.05 14.32 4.81
N GLY A 91 -2.26 14.83 5.00
CA GLY A 91 -2.50 15.95 5.90
C GLY A 91 -2.58 17.30 5.20
N ASP A 92 -2.59 18.32 6.02
CA ASP A 92 -2.69 19.75 5.65
C ASP A 92 -1.48 20.55 6.16
N ASP A 93 -1.65 21.83 6.37
CA ASP A 93 -0.56 22.70 6.85
C ASP A 93 -0.39 22.62 8.38
N LEU A 94 -1.44 22.24 9.13
CA LEU A 94 -1.39 22.06 10.58
C LEU A 94 -0.68 20.78 10.99
N TYR A 95 -0.99 19.69 10.27
CA TYR A 95 -0.31 18.40 10.46
C TYR A 95 -0.15 17.70 9.11
N ASN A 96 1.09 17.31 8.81
CA ASN A 96 1.33 16.50 7.62
C ASN A 96 2.43 15.46 7.82
N GLU A 97 2.27 14.37 7.08
CA GLU A 97 3.25 13.32 6.93
C GLU A 97 3.69 13.26 5.47
N GLN A 98 4.99 13.27 5.24
CA GLN A 98 5.57 13.14 3.91
C GLN A 98 6.53 11.95 3.88
N LEU A 99 6.53 11.22 2.77
CA LEU A 99 7.38 10.06 2.61
C LEU A 99 7.99 10.05 1.21
N ILE A 100 9.31 9.90 1.16
CA ILE A 100 10.04 9.56 -0.05
C ILE A 100 10.49 8.12 0.11
N THR A 101 10.18 7.27 -0.85
CA THR A 101 10.51 5.84 -0.79
C THR A 101 11.25 5.39 -2.04
N LEU A 102 12.31 4.61 -1.84
CA LEU A 102 13.05 3.91 -2.89
C LEU A 102 12.96 2.43 -2.62
N GLY A 103 12.51 1.65 -3.61
CA GLY A 103 12.37 0.21 -3.50
C GLY A 103 13.03 -0.54 -4.63
N TYR A 104 13.46 -1.76 -4.33
CA TYR A 104 13.98 -2.73 -5.29
C TYR A 104 13.39 -4.11 -4.98
N SER A 105 13.06 -4.84 -6.03
CA SER A 105 12.60 -6.22 -5.92
C SER A 105 13.16 -7.08 -7.04
N ASN A 106 13.44 -8.34 -6.72
CA ASN A 106 13.95 -9.34 -7.66
C ASN A 106 13.15 -10.63 -7.58
N GLN A 107 13.02 -11.31 -8.72
CA GLN A 107 12.41 -12.63 -8.85
C GLN A 107 13.47 -13.72 -8.65
N LEU A 108 13.24 -14.62 -7.69
CA LEU A 108 14.10 -15.75 -7.33
C LEU A 108 13.28 -17.04 -7.44
N GLY A 109 13.29 -17.66 -8.60
CA GLY A 109 12.48 -18.85 -8.87
C GLY A 109 10.99 -18.56 -8.73
N ILE A 110 10.29 -19.28 -7.84
CA ILE A 110 8.86 -19.08 -7.55
C ILE A 110 8.59 -17.87 -6.65
N ALA A 111 9.61 -17.39 -5.93
CA ALA A 111 9.51 -16.29 -4.99
C ALA A 111 10.03 -14.98 -5.58
N SER A 112 9.52 -13.89 -5.08
CA SER A 112 9.93 -12.54 -5.37
C SER A 112 10.13 -11.81 -4.05
N LEU A 113 11.31 -11.23 -3.86
CA LEU A 113 11.70 -10.54 -2.65
C LEU A 113 12.00 -9.08 -2.94
N GLY A 114 11.69 -8.20 -2.02
CA GLY A 114 11.95 -6.78 -2.17
C GLY A 114 12.29 -6.09 -0.85
N LEU A 115 13.04 -5.02 -0.98
CA LEU A 115 13.41 -4.13 0.11
C LEU A 115 13.06 -2.70 -0.31
N LYS A 116 12.56 -1.89 0.62
CA LYS A 116 12.39 -0.45 0.42
C LYS A 116 12.92 0.34 1.62
N VAL A 117 13.47 1.49 1.31
CA VAL A 117 13.92 2.50 2.27
C VAL A 117 12.98 3.69 2.16
N ASN A 118 12.48 4.15 3.29
CA ASN A 118 11.61 5.30 3.39
C ASN A 118 12.30 6.39 4.19
N TYR A 119 12.34 7.61 3.66
CA TYR A 119 12.57 8.81 4.43
C TYR A 119 11.21 9.43 4.75
N VAL A 120 10.89 9.47 6.03
CA VAL A 120 9.59 9.93 6.53
C VAL A 120 9.80 11.24 7.27
N GLN A 121 8.95 12.22 7.00
CA GLN A 121 8.92 13.51 7.67
C GLN A 121 7.53 13.74 8.26
N TYR A 122 7.49 14.08 9.53
CA TYR A 122 6.30 14.50 10.26
C TYR A 122 6.43 15.97 10.60
N HIS A 123 5.42 16.75 10.26
CA HIS A 123 5.34 18.16 10.63
C HIS A 123 4.05 18.40 11.41
N ALA A 124 4.17 19.07 12.54
CA ALA A 124 3.03 19.56 13.31
C ALA A 124 3.29 21.03 13.69
N GLU A 125 2.32 21.90 13.39
CA GLU A 125 2.40 23.32 13.73
C GLU A 125 2.57 23.51 15.24
N GLY A 126 3.52 24.35 15.64
CA GLY A 126 3.88 24.57 17.05
C GLY A 126 4.77 23.49 17.68
N PHE A 127 4.89 22.29 17.09
CA PHE A 127 5.73 21.19 17.57
C PHE A 127 6.95 20.92 16.69
N GLY A 128 7.02 21.55 15.51
CA GLY A 128 8.15 21.47 14.60
C GLY A 128 8.11 20.23 13.68
N THR A 129 9.30 19.84 13.21
CA THR A 129 9.44 18.76 12.21
C THR A 129 10.31 17.64 12.76
N ARG A 130 9.90 16.41 12.54
CA ARG A 130 10.61 15.18 12.90
C ARG A 130 10.86 14.33 11.67
N ASN A 131 12.00 13.68 11.61
CA ASN A 131 12.38 12.83 10.48
C ASN A 131 12.80 11.45 10.96
N ALA A 132 12.51 10.44 10.15
CA ALA A 132 12.93 9.07 10.42
C ALA A 132 13.29 8.35 9.12
N VAL A 133 14.20 7.37 9.22
CA VAL A 133 14.49 6.44 8.11
C VAL A 133 13.97 5.06 8.49
N SER A 134 13.06 4.54 7.68
CA SER A 134 12.41 3.26 7.89
C SER A 134 12.80 2.27 6.79
N LEU A 135 12.96 1.01 7.20
CA LEU A 135 13.24 -0.13 6.32
C LEU A 135 12.03 -1.07 6.32
N ASN A 136 11.56 -1.42 5.13
CA ASN A 136 10.50 -2.41 4.97
C ASN A 136 11.00 -3.52 4.05
N PHE A 137 10.62 -4.74 4.38
CA PHE A 137 10.94 -5.93 3.58
C PHE A 137 9.64 -6.63 3.20
N GLY A 138 9.60 -7.22 2.01
CA GLY A 138 8.43 -7.97 1.58
C GLY A 138 8.75 -9.00 0.52
N GLY A 139 7.86 -9.98 0.42
CA GLY A 139 7.98 -11.02 -0.58
C GLY A 139 6.63 -11.62 -0.93
N LEU A 140 6.59 -12.26 -2.08
CA LEU A 140 5.48 -13.09 -2.50
C LEU A 140 6.01 -14.31 -3.25
N ALA A 141 5.28 -15.42 -3.17
CA ALA A 141 5.61 -16.64 -3.89
C ALA A 141 4.36 -17.21 -4.57
N GLN A 142 4.52 -17.66 -5.79
CA GLN A 142 3.48 -18.38 -6.53
C GLN A 142 3.68 -19.87 -6.34
N LEU A 143 2.86 -20.48 -5.47
CA LEU A 143 2.97 -21.90 -5.11
C LEU A 143 2.42 -22.81 -6.20
N THR A 144 1.29 -22.39 -6.80
CA THR A 144 0.68 -23.03 -7.97
C THR A 144 0.21 -21.96 -8.95
N PRO A 145 -0.21 -22.30 -10.18
CA PRO A 145 -0.81 -21.33 -11.09
C PRO A 145 -2.00 -20.57 -10.50
N GLN A 146 -2.66 -21.11 -9.48
CA GLN A 146 -3.86 -20.56 -8.88
C GLN A 146 -3.64 -20.00 -7.47
N ILE A 147 -2.57 -20.39 -6.77
CA ILE A 147 -2.35 -20.03 -5.37
C ILE A 147 -1.05 -19.25 -5.23
N SER A 148 -1.14 -18.09 -4.62
CA SER A 148 0.00 -17.27 -4.24
C SER A 148 -0.07 -16.91 -2.77
N VAL A 149 1.08 -16.82 -2.12
CA VAL A 149 1.24 -16.33 -0.76
C VAL A 149 2.14 -15.11 -0.76
N GLY A 150 1.92 -14.21 0.17
CA GLY A 150 2.75 -13.02 0.31
C GLY A 150 2.84 -12.60 1.77
N ALA A 151 3.97 -11.99 2.12
CA ALA A 151 4.16 -11.39 3.43
C ALA A 151 5.07 -10.18 3.34
N TYR A 152 4.88 -9.22 4.25
CA TYR A 152 5.76 -8.09 4.38
C TYR A 152 5.81 -7.56 5.81
N ILE A 153 6.91 -6.89 6.12
CA ILE A 153 7.12 -6.20 7.38
C ILE A 153 7.37 -4.72 7.11
N VAL A 154 6.67 -3.88 7.86
CA VAL A 154 6.80 -2.43 7.84
C VAL A 154 7.61 -1.99 9.06
N ASN A 155 8.50 -1.02 8.88
CA ASN A 155 9.34 -0.45 9.93
C ASN A 155 10.17 -1.50 10.68
N LEU A 156 10.85 -2.39 9.94
CA LEU A 156 11.68 -3.48 10.47
C LEU A 156 12.74 -3.00 11.46
N ASN A 157 13.28 -1.80 11.25
CA ASN A 157 14.30 -1.20 12.09
C ASN A 157 13.75 -0.38 13.26
N GLN A 158 12.42 -0.32 13.47
CA GLN A 158 11.74 0.42 14.54
C GLN A 158 12.31 1.83 14.74
N PRO A 159 12.31 2.69 13.72
CA PRO A 159 12.97 3.96 13.79
C PRO A 159 12.32 4.87 14.84
N LYS A 160 13.17 5.58 15.60
CA LYS A 160 12.73 6.53 16.60
C LYS A 160 12.29 7.83 15.94
N LEU A 161 11.15 8.39 16.36
CA LEU A 161 10.65 9.71 15.98
C LEU A 161 11.17 10.81 16.91
N SER A 162 11.37 10.47 18.17
CA SER A 162 11.86 11.38 19.19
C SER A 162 12.96 10.72 20.02
N SER A 163 13.98 11.47 20.36
CA SER A 163 15.02 11.05 21.30
C SER A 163 14.57 11.22 22.75
N LEU A 164 13.59 12.10 23.01
CA LEU A 164 13.14 12.44 24.36
C LEU A 164 12.11 11.43 24.90
N ASP A 165 11.18 10.98 24.04
CA ASP A 165 10.02 10.19 24.50
C ASP A 165 10.08 8.71 24.08
N ASN A 166 11.21 8.24 23.51
CA ASN A 166 11.36 6.88 22.97
C ASN A 166 10.26 6.46 21.96
N GLU A 167 9.51 7.42 21.42
CA GLU A 167 8.48 7.17 20.44
C GLU A 167 9.07 6.55 19.18
N ARG A 168 8.51 5.40 18.75
CA ARG A 168 8.96 4.66 17.58
C ARG A 168 7.84 4.52 16.57
N LEU A 169 8.19 4.39 15.31
CA LEU A 169 7.22 4.00 14.29
C LEU A 169 6.73 2.57 14.54
N PRO A 170 5.42 2.33 14.49
CA PRO A 170 4.85 1.01 14.74
C PRO A 170 5.35 0.00 13.70
N THR A 171 5.70 -1.20 14.18
CA THR A 171 6.08 -2.31 13.32
C THR A 171 4.86 -3.16 13.01
N LYS A 172 4.62 -3.40 11.72
CA LYS A 172 3.49 -4.22 11.26
C LYS A 172 3.98 -5.44 10.51
N LEU A 173 3.40 -6.59 10.83
CA LEU A 173 3.57 -7.84 10.13
C LEU A 173 2.29 -8.14 9.36
N VAL A 174 2.44 -8.46 8.08
CA VAL A 174 1.31 -8.76 7.20
C VAL A 174 1.59 -10.04 6.44
N ALA A 175 0.60 -10.93 6.40
CA ALA A 175 0.64 -12.15 5.62
C ALA A 175 -0.69 -12.37 4.90
N GLY A 176 -0.66 -12.85 3.68
CA GLY A 176 -1.85 -13.04 2.88
C GLY A 176 -1.74 -14.18 1.89
N LEU A 177 -2.90 -14.62 1.44
CA LEU A 177 -3.10 -15.66 0.45
C LEU A 177 -4.00 -15.14 -0.66
N ALA A 178 -3.64 -15.46 -1.89
CA ALA A 178 -4.47 -15.25 -3.07
C ALA A 178 -4.86 -16.57 -3.70
N PHE A 179 -6.12 -16.68 -4.09
CA PHE A 179 -6.65 -17.80 -4.87
C PHE A 179 -7.25 -17.24 -6.16
N GLN A 180 -6.70 -17.66 -7.29
CA GLN A 180 -7.13 -17.25 -8.63
C GLN A 180 -7.57 -18.49 -9.43
N PRO A 181 -8.81 -18.94 -9.29
CA PRO A 181 -9.30 -20.17 -9.97
C PRO A 181 -9.30 -20.05 -11.48
N ASN A 182 -9.42 -18.83 -12.00
CA ASN A 182 -9.38 -18.52 -13.41
C ASN A 182 -8.95 -17.06 -13.65
N ASN A 183 -8.76 -16.67 -14.91
CA ASN A 183 -8.29 -15.33 -15.29
C ASN A 183 -9.30 -14.18 -14.99
N LYS A 184 -10.50 -14.49 -14.51
CA LYS A 184 -11.54 -13.49 -14.23
C LYS A 184 -11.75 -13.23 -12.74
N LEU A 185 -11.46 -14.20 -11.88
CA LEU A 185 -11.75 -14.13 -10.45
C LEU A 185 -10.46 -14.25 -9.65
N LEU A 186 -10.24 -13.29 -8.75
CA LEU A 186 -9.19 -13.29 -7.74
C LEU A 186 -9.83 -13.11 -6.37
N LEU A 187 -9.50 -13.99 -5.44
CA LEU A 187 -9.90 -13.94 -4.03
C LEU A 187 -8.66 -13.73 -3.18
N LEU A 188 -8.75 -12.82 -2.22
CA LEU A 188 -7.66 -12.45 -1.32
C LEU A 188 -8.10 -12.60 0.14
N THR A 189 -7.20 -13.09 0.97
CA THR A 189 -7.31 -12.98 2.42
C THR A 189 -5.98 -12.53 2.98
N GLU A 190 -6.02 -11.68 4.00
CA GLU A 190 -4.83 -11.10 4.62
C GLU A 190 -5.05 -10.96 6.12
N ILE A 191 -4.02 -11.26 6.89
CA ILE A 191 -3.94 -10.95 8.32
C ILE A 191 -2.84 -9.90 8.51
N GLU A 192 -3.18 -8.83 9.23
CA GLU A 192 -2.25 -7.78 9.64
C GLU A 192 -2.16 -7.75 11.16
N LYS A 193 -0.95 -7.82 11.69
CA LYS A 193 -0.66 -7.65 13.11
C LYS A 193 0.27 -6.47 13.28
N ASP A 194 -0.23 -5.43 13.90
CA ASP A 194 0.57 -4.39 14.54
C ASP A 194 1.05 -4.91 15.88
N LEU A 195 2.28 -4.58 16.30
CA LEU A 195 2.81 -5.05 17.60
C LEU A 195 2.03 -4.48 18.79
N GLU A 196 1.37 -3.33 18.62
CA GLU A 196 0.66 -2.60 19.68
C GLU A 196 -0.85 -2.84 19.68
N TYR A 197 -1.42 -3.32 18.56
CA TYR A 197 -2.87 -3.47 18.38
C TYR A 197 -3.28 -4.90 18.05
N ASP A 198 -4.55 -5.19 18.25
CA ASP A 198 -5.13 -6.47 17.88
C ASP A 198 -5.02 -6.75 16.39
N PRO A 199 -4.84 -8.02 16.02
CA PRO A 199 -4.77 -8.40 14.62
C PRO A 199 -6.07 -8.10 13.89
N THR A 200 -5.94 -7.69 12.63
CA THR A 200 -7.09 -7.53 11.74
C THR A 200 -7.04 -8.52 10.59
N ILE A 201 -8.22 -8.96 10.16
CA ILE A 201 -8.39 -9.81 8.99
C ILE A 201 -9.07 -8.99 7.90
N LYS A 202 -8.53 -9.09 6.69
CA LYS A 202 -9.05 -8.46 5.49
C LYS A 202 -9.39 -9.51 4.46
N GLY A 203 -10.47 -9.29 3.74
CA GLY A 203 -10.86 -10.10 2.60
C GLY A 203 -11.11 -9.22 1.39
N GLY A 204 -10.75 -9.71 0.21
CA GLY A 204 -10.94 -9.01 -1.04
C GLY A 204 -11.33 -9.93 -2.18
N MET A 205 -12.11 -9.41 -3.12
CA MET A 205 -12.48 -10.08 -4.36
C MET A 205 -12.34 -9.11 -5.53
N GLU A 206 -11.72 -9.58 -6.60
CA GLU A 206 -11.65 -8.88 -7.89
C GLU A 206 -12.27 -9.76 -8.97
N TYR A 207 -13.24 -9.21 -9.72
CA TYR A 207 -13.87 -9.86 -10.85
C TYR A 207 -13.70 -9.04 -12.12
N THR A 208 -13.06 -9.61 -13.12
CA THR A 208 -12.87 -9.00 -14.44
C THR A 208 -14.00 -9.45 -15.37
N ALA A 209 -14.99 -8.57 -15.55
CA ALA A 209 -16.18 -8.86 -16.38
C ALA A 209 -15.82 -8.92 -17.87
N TYR A 210 -15.07 -7.92 -18.34
CA TYR A 210 -14.52 -7.82 -19.68
C TYR A 210 -13.04 -7.48 -19.60
N LYS A 211 -12.28 -7.67 -20.66
CA LYS A 211 -10.82 -7.40 -20.67
C LYS A 211 -10.42 -6.01 -20.16
N LYS A 212 -11.37 -5.07 -20.05
CA LYS A 212 -11.15 -3.67 -19.71
C LYS A 212 -11.87 -3.21 -18.46
N LEU A 213 -12.81 -3.99 -17.93
CA LEU A 213 -13.66 -3.59 -16.80
C LEU A 213 -13.52 -4.60 -15.67
N THR A 214 -13.20 -4.10 -14.48
CA THR A 214 -12.98 -4.91 -13.29
C THR A 214 -13.79 -4.35 -12.13
N PHE A 215 -14.50 -5.21 -11.41
CA PHE A 215 -15.22 -4.89 -10.18
C PHE A 215 -14.51 -5.49 -8.99
N ARG A 216 -14.57 -4.80 -7.86
CA ARG A 216 -13.92 -5.21 -6.62
C ARG A 216 -14.82 -4.99 -5.43
N THR A 217 -14.66 -5.85 -4.45
CA THR A 217 -15.25 -5.67 -3.13
C THR A 217 -14.29 -6.21 -2.08
N GLY A 218 -14.42 -5.71 -0.87
CA GLY A 218 -13.60 -6.16 0.24
C GLY A 218 -14.19 -5.79 1.58
N PHE A 219 -13.66 -6.38 2.62
CA PHE A 219 -14.01 -6.07 3.99
C PHE A 219 -12.77 -6.11 4.89
N ASN A 220 -12.84 -5.35 5.97
CA ASN A 220 -11.87 -5.34 7.07
C ASN A 220 -12.62 -5.49 8.38
N LEU A 221 -12.12 -6.33 9.29
CA LEU A 221 -12.80 -6.59 10.56
C LEU A 221 -12.47 -5.54 11.64
N HIS A 222 -11.23 -5.04 11.66
CA HIS A 222 -10.80 -4.03 12.64
C HIS A 222 -9.97 -2.91 11.96
N PRO A 223 -10.53 -1.70 11.85
CA PRO A 223 -11.91 -1.29 12.11
C PRO A 223 -12.88 -1.86 11.06
N ASN A 224 -14.12 -2.15 11.45
CA ASN A 224 -15.12 -2.65 10.52
C ASN A 224 -15.34 -1.69 9.36
N ALA A 225 -15.05 -2.16 8.15
CA ALA A 225 -15.21 -1.37 6.94
C ALA A 225 -15.55 -2.27 5.74
N ILE A 226 -16.35 -1.73 4.84
CA ILE A 226 -16.70 -2.35 3.55
C ILE A 226 -16.09 -1.52 2.44
N PHE A 227 -15.63 -2.20 1.41
CA PHE A 227 -14.95 -1.58 0.27
C PHE A 227 -15.61 -2.02 -1.04
N LEU A 228 -15.74 -1.07 -1.94
CA LEU A 228 -16.20 -1.29 -3.30
C LEU A 228 -15.20 -0.63 -4.25
N GLY A 229 -15.00 -1.21 -5.41
CA GLY A 229 -14.09 -0.63 -6.40
C GLY A 229 -14.42 -1.03 -7.81
N PHE A 230 -13.99 -0.23 -8.75
CA PHE A 230 -14.00 -0.57 -10.16
C PHE A 230 -12.73 -0.07 -10.84
N GLY A 231 -12.33 -0.77 -11.88
CA GLY A 231 -11.15 -0.45 -12.67
C GLY A 231 -11.46 -0.48 -14.16
N PHE A 232 -10.85 0.44 -14.88
CA PHE A 232 -11.00 0.53 -16.31
C PHE A 232 -9.65 0.67 -17.01
N LEU A 233 -9.41 -0.14 -18.05
CA LEU A 233 -8.18 -0.13 -18.83
C LEU A 233 -8.43 0.46 -20.22
N ILE A 234 -7.78 1.59 -20.53
CA ILE A 234 -7.84 2.26 -21.83
C ILE A 234 -6.42 2.26 -22.42
N ARG A 235 -6.15 1.37 -23.35
CA ARG A 235 -4.82 1.25 -23.99
C ARG A 235 -3.72 1.08 -22.94
N LYS A 236 -2.97 2.16 -22.63
CA LYS A 236 -1.85 2.21 -21.68
C LYS A 236 -2.22 2.83 -20.35
N LEU A 237 -3.41 3.40 -20.23
CA LEU A 237 -3.91 4.05 -19.02
C LEU A 237 -4.87 3.11 -18.30
N LYS A 238 -4.56 2.80 -17.05
CA LYS A 238 -5.45 2.09 -16.14
C LYS A 238 -5.94 3.10 -15.10
N ILE A 239 -7.26 3.18 -14.94
CA ILE A 239 -7.91 4.03 -13.95
C ILE A 239 -8.65 3.11 -12.99
N ASP A 240 -8.42 3.29 -11.70
CA ASP A 240 -9.12 2.57 -10.65
C ASP A 240 -9.75 3.56 -9.68
N TYR A 241 -10.95 3.26 -9.22
CA TYR A 241 -11.65 3.99 -8.19
C TYR A 241 -12.09 3.03 -7.09
N ALA A 242 -12.02 3.49 -5.86
CA ALA A 242 -12.47 2.74 -4.68
C ALA A 242 -13.25 3.64 -3.72
N LEU A 243 -14.26 3.05 -3.12
CA LEU A 243 -15.05 3.61 -2.04
C LEU A 243 -14.85 2.72 -0.81
N GLN A 244 -14.46 3.33 0.29
CA GLN A 244 -14.46 2.73 1.62
C GLN A 244 -15.59 3.33 2.44
N TYR A 245 -16.35 2.49 3.12
CA TYR A 245 -17.35 2.93 4.09
C TYR A 245 -17.03 2.32 5.46
N ASN A 246 -16.96 3.19 6.45
CA ASN A 246 -16.79 2.84 7.85
C ASN A 246 -17.86 3.60 8.66
N SER A 247 -18.55 2.90 9.56
CA SER A 247 -19.65 3.50 10.36
C SER A 247 -19.21 4.64 11.28
N ILE A 248 -17.91 4.67 11.67
CA ILE A 248 -17.36 5.70 12.57
C ILE A 248 -16.75 6.87 11.78
N LEU A 249 -16.01 6.56 10.71
CA LEU A 249 -15.17 7.53 9.99
C LEU A 249 -15.80 7.98 8.66
N SER A 250 -17.06 7.62 8.39
CA SER A 250 -17.76 7.94 7.13
C SER A 250 -17.09 7.34 5.87
N ALA A 251 -17.43 7.90 4.72
CA ALA A 251 -16.92 7.44 3.43
C ALA A 251 -15.55 8.02 3.11
N ALA A 252 -14.68 7.20 2.56
CA ALA A 252 -13.45 7.64 1.91
C ALA A 252 -13.45 7.20 0.44
N HIS A 253 -12.91 8.05 -0.42
CA HIS A 253 -12.87 7.86 -1.86
C HIS A 253 -11.43 7.90 -2.34
N GLN A 254 -11.02 6.89 -3.10
CA GLN A 254 -9.70 6.90 -3.72
C GLN A 254 -9.81 6.73 -5.22
N ALA A 255 -9.16 7.62 -5.96
CA ALA A 255 -8.95 7.47 -7.39
C ALA A 255 -7.46 7.24 -7.66
N SER A 256 -7.14 6.37 -8.61
CA SER A 256 -5.77 6.17 -9.06
C SER A 256 -5.69 5.97 -10.55
N ALA A 257 -4.58 6.41 -11.13
CA ALA A 257 -4.25 6.25 -12.53
C ALA A 257 -2.83 5.68 -12.68
N VAL A 258 -2.67 4.75 -13.59
CA VAL A 258 -1.37 4.15 -13.96
C VAL A 258 -1.19 4.29 -15.45
N TYR A 259 -0.10 4.92 -15.86
CA TYR A 259 0.29 5.04 -17.27
C TYR A 259 1.54 4.21 -17.54
N ARG A 260 1.42 3.26 -18.50
CA ARG A 260 2.51 2.39 -18.92
C ARG A 260 3.24 2.97 -20.11
N LEU A 261 4.55 3.15 -19.96
CA LEU A 261 5.42 3.70 -20.98
C LEU A 261 5.84 2.61 -21.98
N GLU A 262 6.03 2.95 -23.24
CA GLU A 262 6.59 2.02 -24.21
C GLU A 262 8.08 1.82 -23.97
N GLN A 263 8.49 0.59 -23.81
CA GLN A 263 9.89 0.24 -23.92
C GLN A 263 10.26 0.26 -25.43
N LYS A 264 11.00 1.28 -25.87
CA LYS A 264 11.60 1.28 -27.22
C LYS A 264 12.48 0.04 -27.31
N ARG A 265 12.04 -1.01 -28.05
CA ARG A 265 12.91 -2.11 -28.44
C ARG A 265 14.09 -1.48 -29.18
N LYS A 266 15.29 -1.56 -28.62
CA LYS A 266 16.51 -1.29 -29.39
C LYS A 266 16.49 -2.28 -30.55
N ARG A 267 16.22 -1.80 -31.77
CA ARG A 267 16.49 -2.55 -32.99
C ARG A 267 18.01 -2.78 -32.96
N HIS A 268 18.43 -4.01 -32.70
CA HIS A 268 19.77 -4.40 -33.03
C HIS A 268 19.85 -4.33 -34.57
N ALA A 269 20.51 -3.28 -35.06
CA ALA A 269 20.99 -3.25 -36.42
C ALA A 269 21.91 -4.47 -36.58
N LYS A 270 21.55 -5.32 -37.53
CA LYS A 270 22.39 -6.41 -38.00
C LYS A 270 23.56 -5.82 -38.78
#